data_86f75829b5b8510b7e4f6d4d2c363931
#
_entry.id   86f75829b5b8510b7e4f6d4d2c363931
#
_cell.length_a   1.000
_cell.length_b   1.000
_cell.length_c   1.000
_cell.angle_alpha   90.00
_cell.angle_beta   90.00
_cell.angle_gamma   90.00
#
_symmetry.space_group_name_H-M   'P 1'
#
loop_
_entity.id
_entity.type
_entity.pdbx_description
1 polymer ?
#
loop_
_entity_poly.entity_id
_entity_poly.type
_entity_poly.pdbx_seq_one_letter_code
_entity_poly.pdbx_strand_id
1 'polypeptide(L)'
;MSVENDILKRVRKIEIKTRGLSNEIFAGKYHTAFRGRGMSFSEVREYRAGDDVRDIDWNVTARSRKPHIKVYEEERELTMMLVVDVSGSRMFGSNELLKKNVITEIAAVLAFSAAQNNDKVGCIFFSDKVEKFIPPKKGKSHILMIIRELIGFKPEGRGTSLSEPLRFLAAVSKKRTTAFLLSDFMDSEADATAFEEALKITSGRHDLVGIRVYDQREQELPDVGILELEDAETGERVWVDSSSRRVREAY
;
A
#
# COMPACT_ATOMS: atom_id res chain seq x y z
N MET A 1 -25.67 17.94 7.99
CA MET A 1 -24.56 17.97 7.01
C MET A 1 -24.31 16.51 6.61
N SER A 2 -24.31 16.18 5.31
CA SER A 2 -24.29 14.79 4.89
C SER A 2 -22.90 14.15 5.15
N VAL A 3 -22.88 12.87 5.48
CA VAL A 3 -21.69 12.03 5.68
C VAL A 3 -20.70 12.19 4.49
N GLU A 4 -21.23 12.39 3.28
CA GLU A 4 -20.42 12.65 2.08
C GLU A 4 -19.56 13.91 2.17
N ASN A 5 -20.08 15.00 2.73
CA ASN A 5 -19.32 16.25 2.88
C ASN A 5 -18.16 16.10 3.88
N ASP A 6 -18.33 15.29 4.90
CA ASP A 6 -17.27 15.01 5.88
C ASP A 6 -16.16 14.14 5.25
N ILE A 7 -16.54 13.12 4.49
CA ILE A 7 -15.59 12.28 3.75
C ILE A 7 -14.77 13.13 2.76
N LEU A 8 -15.42 14.01 1.99
CA LEU A 8 -14.73 14.88 1.03
C LEU A 8 -13.74 15.83 1.71
N LYS A 9 -14.11 16.40 2.88
CA LYS A 9 -13.20 17.24 3.67
C LYS A 9 -11.99 16.45 4.16
N ARG A 10 -12.19 15.22 4.63
CA ARG A 10 -11.10 14.34 5.08
C ARG A 10 -10.17 13.98 3.92
N VAL A 11 -10.71 13.58 2.77
CA VAL A 11 -9.91 13.28 1.56
C VAL A 11 -9.05 14.49 1.18
N ARG A 12 -9.63 15.70 1.18
CA ARG A 12 -8.89 16.92 0.84
C ARG A 12 -7.80 17.26 1.87
N LYS A 13 -8.06 17.04 3.16
CA LYS A 13 -7.08 17.22 4.23
C LYS A 13 -5.91 16.25 4.08
N ILE A 14 -6.19 14.99 3.78
CA ILE A 14 -5.17 13.96 3.50
C ILE A 14 -4.37 14.35 2.27
N GLU A 15 -5.01 14.72 1.16
CA GLU A 15 -4.33 15.16 -0.05
C GLU A 15 -3.34 16.31 0.21
N ILE A 16 -3.76 17.33 0.95
CA ILE A 16 -2.89 18.48 1.28
C ILE A 16 -1.72 18.05 2.15
N LYS A 17 -1.97 17.23 3.20
CA LYS A 17 -0.95 16.73 4.11
C LYS A 17 0.09 15.85 3.40
N THR A 18 -0.37 14.99 2.50
CA THR A 18 0.50 14.01 1.82
C THR A 18 1.33 14.59 0.69
N ARG A 19 0.91 15.72 0.08
CA ARG A 19 1.71 16.39 -0.98
C ARG A 19 3.12 16.80 -0.54
N GLY A 20 3.29 17.23 0.71
CA GLY A 20 4.60 17.56 1.27
C GLY A 20 5.43 16.31 1.55
N LEU A 21 4.83 15.33 2.22
CA LEU A 21 5.49 14.11 2.67
C LEU A 21 5.95 13.20 1.51
N SER A 22 5.18 13.11 0.42
CA SER A 22 5.55 12.27 -0.72
C SER A 22 6.81 12.74 -1.42
N ASN A 23 7.05 14.06 -1.47
CA ASN A 23 8.27 14.62 -2.04
C ASN A 23 9.52 14.32 -1.21
N GLU A 24 9.40 14.24 0.11
CA GLU A 24 10.54 14.03 1.01
C GLU A 24 10.90 12.54 1.15
N ILE A 25 9.91 11.67 1.23
CA ILE A 25 10.11 10.25 1.54
C ILE A 25 10.62 9.47 0.32
N PHE A 26 10.20 9.82 -0.89
CA PHE A 26 10.43 9.00 -2.08
C PHE A 26 11.32 9.62 -3.15
N ALA A 27 11.74 10.88 -3.02
CA ALA A 27 12.59 11.57 -4.02
C ALA A 27 13.98 10.94 -4.21
N GLY A 28 14.43 10.06 -3.33
CA GLY A 28 15.82 9.60 -3.35
C GLY A 28 16.09 8.11 -3.57
N LYS A 29 15.17 7.18 -3.37
CA LYS A 29 15.53 5.75 -3.25
C LYS A 29 14.68 4.75 -4.06
N TYR A 30 13.55 5.14 -4.64
CA TYR A 30 12.69 4.20 -5.35
C TYR A 30 13.20 3.83 -6.75
N HIS A 31 14.02 4.67 -7.36
CA HIS A 31 14.54 4.45 -8.72
C HIS A 31 15.57 3.32 -8.86
N THR A 32 16.19 2.86 -7.78
CA THR A 32 17.32 1.92 -7.88
C THR A 32 16.97 0.45 -7.78
N ALA A 33 15.80 0.08 -7.28
CA ALA A 33 15.45 -1.31 -7.01
C ALA A 33 14.76 -2.04 -8.19
N PHE A 34 14.16 -1.31 -9.13
CA PHE A 34 13.23 -1.90 -10.09
C PHE A 34 13.64 -1.66 -11.55
N ARG A 35 14.36 -2.63 -12.13
CA ARG A 35 14.73 -2.66 -13.55
C ARG A 35 13.81 -3.59 -14.37
N GLY A 36 12.87 -3.10 -15.19
CA GLY A 36 11.98 -3.81 -16.11
C GLY A 36 12.07 -3.26 -17.55
N ARG A 37 11.66 -4.00 -18.57
CA ARG A 37 11.88 -3.68 -19.99
C ARG A 37 10.72 -2.89 -20.60
N GLY A 38 10.90 -1.61 -20.80
CA GLY A 38 10.11 -0.74 -21.65
C GLY A 38 11.00 0.40 -22.10
N MET A 39 11.22 0.58 -23.39
CA MET A 39 12.06 1.63 -23.93
C MET A 39 11.17 2.73 -24.52
N SER A 40 11.22 3.94 -23.97
CA SER A 40 10.69 5.13 -24.61
C SER A 40 11.82 5.92 -25.25
N PHE A 41 11.54 6.50 -26.41
CA PHE A 41 12.48 7.40 -27.07
C PHE A 41 12.73 8.61 -26.16
N SER A 42 14.01 8.85 -25.79
CA SER A 42 14.40 9.99 -24.95
C SER A 42 14.96 11.13 -25.79
N GLU A 43 16.04 10.87 -26.50
CA GLU A 43 16.72 11.89 -27.29
C GLU A 43 17.48 11.29 -28.47
N VAL A 44 17.99 12.15 -29.34
CA VAL A 44 18.98 11.80 -30.37
C VAL A 44 20.29 12.50 -30.01
N ARG A 45 21.36 11.72 -29.87
CA ARG A 45 22.71 12.25 -29.67
C ARG A 45 23.71 11.76 -30.74
N GLU A 46 24.85 12.41 -30.86
CA GLU A 46 25.92 11.94 -31.73
C GLU A 46 26.41 10.55 -31.29
N TYR A 47 26.66 9.69 -32.26
CA TYR A 47 27.22 8.33 -32.07
C TYR A 47 28.60 8.43 -31.42
N ARG A 48 28.86 7.54 -30.46
CA ARG A 48 30.17 7.35 -29.83
C ARG A 48 30.63 5.92 -30.02
N ALA A 49 31.94 5.73 -30.12
CA ALA A 49 32.53 4.39 -30.24
C ALA A 49 32.08 3.52 -29.06
N GLY A 50 31.42 2.39 -29.38
CA GLY A 50 30.82 1.47 -28.39
C GLY A 50 29.29 1.48 -28.35
N ASP A 51 28.62 2.44 -29.00
CA ASP A 51 27.17 2.43 -29.15
C ASP A 51 26.69 1.37 -30.14
N ASP A 52 25.48 0.83 -29.97
CA ASP A 52 24.91 -0.16 -30.88
C ASP A 52 24.50 0.51 -32.21
N VAL A 53 25.07 0.00 -33.30
CA VAL A 53 24.78 0.47 -34.69
C VAL A 53 23.31 0.32 -35.09
N ARG A 54 22.54 -0.53 -34.39
CA ARG A 54 21.12 -0.74 -34.65
C ARG A 54 20.27 0.45 -34.21
N ASP A 55 20.78 1.25 -33.29
CA ASP A 55 20.09 2.43 -32.77
C ASP A 55 20.36 3.69 -33.57
N ILE A 56 21.10 3.60 -34.69
CA ILE A 56 21.37 4.76 -35.55
C ILE A 56 20.08 5.30 -36.13
N ASP A 57 19.83 6.60 -35.95
CA ASP A 57 18.78 7.36 -36.64
C ASP A 57 19.30 7.83 -38.01
N TRP A 58 18.99 7.07 -39.03
CA TRP A 58 19.41 7.38 -40.39
C TRP A 58 18.82 8.68 -40.95
N ASN A 59 17.64 9.11 -40.48
CA ASN A 59 17.01 10.35 -40.89
C ASN A 59 17.75 11.59 -40.34
N VAL A 60 18.14 11.55 -39.07
CA VAL A 60 18.94 12.63 -38.46
C VAL A 60 20.35 12.60 -38.98
N THR A 61 20.94 11.44 -39.10
CA THR A 61 22.29 11.23 -39.66
C THR A 61 22.41 11.80 -41.09
N ALA A 62 21.42 11.58 -41.94
CA ALA A 62 21.41 12.13 -43.27
C ALA A 62 21.35 13.66 -43.32
N ARG A 63 20.69 14.29 -42.37
CA ARG A 63 20.58 15.76 -42.28
C ARG A 63 21.81 16.40 -41.65
N SER A 64 22.34 15.81 -40.61
CA SER A 64 23.49 16.35 -39.84
C SER A 64 24.84 16.01 -40.42
N ARG A 65 24.93 15.06 -41.34
CA ARG A 65 26.16 14.47 -41.93
C ARG A 65 27.11 13.84 -40.88
N LYS A 66 26.59 13.57 -39.70
CA LYS A 66 27.28 12.86 -38.62
C LYS A 66 26.36 11.75 -38.13
N PRO A 67 26.89 10.57 -37.78
CA PRO A 67 26.06 9.52 -37.24
C PRO A 67 25.42 9.91 -35.89
N HIS A 68 24.13 9.74 -35.78
CA HIS A 68 23.34 9.97 -34.56
C HIS A 68 22.64 8.69 -34.17
N ILE A 69 22.51 8.46 -32.87
CA ILE A 69 21.77 7.35 -32.30
C ILE A 69 20.50 7.83 -31.56
N LYS A 70 19.50 6.98 -31.59
CA LYS A 70 18.31 7.10 -30.73
C LYS A 70 18.67 6.60 -29.34
N VAL A 71 18.62 7.47 -28.37
CA VAL A 71 18.72 7.09 -26.96
C VAL A 71 17.33 6.76 -26.47
N TYR A 72 17.17 5.55 -25.96
CA TYR A 72 15.95 5.11 -25.36
C TYR A 72 16.11 5.11 -23.84
N GLU A 73 15.25 5.82 -23.13
CA GLU A 73 15.10 5.67 -21.71
C GLU A 73 14.06 4.62 -21.39
N GLU A 74 14.34 3.79 -20.40
CA GLU A 74 13.45 2.76 -19.98
C GLU A 74 12.37 3.38 -19.08
N GLU A 75 11.27 3.85 -19.69
CA GLU A 75 10.07 4.24 -18.94
C GLU A 75 9.40 2.98 -18.38
N ARG A 76 9.51 2.83 -17.10
CA ARG A 76 8.88 1.72 -16.37
C ARG A 76 7.60 2.18 -15.73
N GLU A 77 6.51 1.79 -16.32
CA GLU A 77 5.25 1.78 -15.60
C GLU A 77 5.28 0.69 -14.54
N LEU A 78 5.56 1.09 -13.31
CA LEU A 78 5.39 0.19 -12.18
C LEU A 78 3.89 0.07 -11.84
N THR A 79 3.54 -1.07 -11.29
CA THR A 79 2.22 -1.26 -10.69
C THR A 79 2.41 -1.38 -9.19
N MET A 80 1.73 -0.53 -8.46
CA MET A 80 1.64 -0.58 -7.01
C MET A 80 0.30 -1.17 -6.61
N MET A 81 0.30 -2.10 -5.66
CA MET A 81 -0.89 -2.66 -5.06
C MET A 81 -0.89 -2.37 -3.56
N LEU A 82 -1.89 -1.65 -3.09
CA LEU A 82 -2.17 -1.48 -1.68
C LEU A 82 -3.03 -2.65 -1.22
N VAL A 83 -2.56 -3.43 -0.26
CA VAL A 83 -3.29 -4.53 0.37
C VAL A 83 -3.60 -4.08 1.78
N VAL A 84 -4.85 -3.69 2.01
CA VAL A 84 -5.26 -2.94 3.20
C VAL A 84 -6.22 -3.76 4.03
N ASP A 85 -5.81 -4.01 5.26
CA ASP A 85 -6.65 -4.59 6.28
C ASP A 85 -7.80 -3.63 6.62
N VAL A 86 -9.02 -4.16 6.54
CA VAL A 86 -10.24 -3.41 6.87
C VAL A 86 -11.06 -4.09 7.98
N SER A 87 -10.49 -5.07 8.68
CA SER A 87 -11.11 -5.81 9.78
C SER A 87 -11.58 -4.93 10.95
N GLY A 88 -12.25 -5.53 11.91
CA GLY A 88 -12.79 -4.84 13.08
C GLY A 88 -11.72 -4.13 13.91
N SER A 89 -10.54 -4.72 14.05
CA SER A 89 -9.40 -4.21 14.84
C SER A 89 -8.95 -2.80 14.44
N ARG A 90 -9.16 -2.39 13.18
CA ARG A 90 -8.82 -1.04 12.71
C ARG A 90 -9.64 0.09 13.36
N MET A 91 -10.79 -0.24 13.96
CA MET A 91 -11.64 0.73 14.69
C MET A 91 -11.10 1.04 16.08
N PHE A 92 -10.11 0.27 16.54
CA PHE A 92 -9.41 0.52 17.80
C PHE A 92 -8.53 1.77 17.71
N GLY A 93 -8.39 2.46 18.81
CA GLY A 93 -7.48 3.61 18.96
C GLY A 93 -7.66 4.26 20.31
N SER A 94 -6.57 4.40 21.05
CA SER A 94 -6.52 4.99 22.38
C SER A 94 -6.49 6.53 22.36
N ASN A 95 -6.21 7.12 21.21
CA ASN A 95 -6.16 8.56 20.99
C ASN A 95 -7.21 9.00 19.97
N GLU A 96 -7.31 10.32 19.70
CA GLU A 96 -8.19 10.89 18.66
C GLU A 96 -7.94 10.31 17.25
N LEU A 97 -6.83 9.60 17.05
CA LEU A 97 -6.44 8.95 15.80
C LEU A 97 -6.72 7.45 15.89
N LEU A 98 -7.85 7.01 15.35
CA LEU A 98 -8.14 5.59 15.13
C LEU A 98 -7.12 4.99 14.14
N LYS A 99 -6.72 3.72 14.33
CA LYS A 99 -5.85 2.99 13.38
C LYS A 99 -6.31 3.14 11.92
N LYS A 100 -7.62 3.13 11.68
CA LYS A 100 -8.22 3.41 10.38
C LYS A 100 -7.71 4.69 9.73
N ASN A 101 -7.54 5.77 10.49
CA ASN A 101 -7.08 7.05 9.96
C ASN A 101 -5.60 6.97 9.59
N VAL A 102 -4.78 6.32 10.42
CA VAL A 102 -3.34 6.13 10.17
C VAL A 102 -3.12 5.27 8.93
N ILE A 103 -3.80 4.14 8.83
CA ILE A 103 -3.74 3.26 7.64
C ILE A 103 -4.13 4.03 6.38
N THR A 104 -5.21 4.83 6.45
CA THR A 104 -5.67 5.64 5.32
C THR A 104 -4.65 6.71 4.93
N GLU A 105 -4.00 7.37 5.89
CA GLU A 105 -2.95 8.35 5.62
C GLU A 105 -1.73 7.71 4.97
N ILE A 106 -1.26 6.57 5.47
CA ILE A 106 -0.13 5.82 4.90
C ILE A 106 -0.47 5.38 3.46
N ALA A 107 -1.64 4.78 3.25
CA ALA A 107 -2.09 4.36 1.93
C ALA A 107 -2.15 5.54 0.95
N ALA A 108 -2.62 6.70 1.41
CA ALA A 108 -2.68 7.92 0.59
C ALA A 108 -1.28 8.44 0.23
N VAL A 109 -0.33 8.48 1.18
CA VAL A 109 1.07 8.88 0.92
C VAL A 109 1.68 8.00 -0.16
N LEU A 110 1.56 6.69 -0.01
CA LEU A 110 2.08 5.71 -0.97
C LEU A 110 1.43 5.89 -2.36
N ALA A 111 0.09 6.01 -2.40
CA ALA A 111 -0.65 6.16 -3.66
C ALA A 111 -0.30 7.47 -4.38
N PHE A 112 -0.20 8.59 -3.66
CA PHE A 112 0.18 9.86 -4.28
C PHE A 112 1.62 9.88 -4.75
N SER A 113 2.54 9.21 -4.02
CA SER A 113 3.93 9.04 -4.46
C SER A 113 4.01 8.26 -5.78
N ALA A 114 3.30 7.14 -5.89
CA ALA A 114 3.22 6.37 -7.13
C ALA A 114 2.63 7.20 -8.29
N ALA A 115 1.63 8.05 -8.01
CA ALA A 115 1.07 8.94 -9.03
C ALA A 115 2.05 9.96 -9.56
N GLN A 116 2.94 10.49 -8.73
CA GLN A 116 3.99 11.43 -9.16
C GLN A 116 4.96 10.76 -10.13
N ASN A 117 5.21 9.45 -9.94
CA ASN A 117 6.04 8.63 -10.82
C ASN A 117 5.27 8.08 -12.04
N ASN A 118 4.02 8.52 -12.25
CA ASN A 118 3.14 8.04 -13.32
C ASN A 118 2.86 6.51 -13.28
N ASP A 119 2.94 5.90 -12.09
CA ASP A 119 2.69 4.49 -11.85
C ASP A 119 1.19 4.18 -11.76
N LYS A 120 0.84 2.89 -11.94
CA LYS A 120 -0.52 2.40 -11.74
C LYS A 120 -0.71 2.01 -10.27
N VAL A 121 -1.81 2.44 -9.67
CA VAL A 121 -2.17 2.11 -8.29
C VAL A 121 -3.47 1.33 -8.26
N GLY A 122 -3.44 0.15 -7.63
CA GLY A 122 -4.62 -0.65 -7.31
C GLY A 122 -4.75 -0.84 -5.80
N CYS A 123 -5.87 -1.39 -5.36
CA CYS A 123 -6.10 -1.67 -3.96
C CYS A 123 -6.90 -2.95 -3.74
N ILE A 124 -6.54 -3.71 -2.71
CA ILE A 124 -7.26 -4.87 -2.20
C ILE A 124 -7.65 -4.54 -0.76
N PHE A 125 -8.93 -4.54 -0.45
CA PHE A 125 -9.44 -4.47 0.92
C PHE A 125 -9.72 -5.89 1.38
N PHE A 126 -9.27 -6.23 2.58
CA PHE A 126 -9.48 -7.56 3.14
C PHE A 126 -9.82 -7.53 4.63
N SER A 127 -10.48 -8.59 5.06
CA SER A 127 -10.77 -8.96 6.44
C SER A 127 -10.42 -10.45 6.60
N ASP A 128 -11.34 -11.30 7.02
CA ASP A 128 -11.26 -12.78 6.91
C ASP A 128 -11.33 -13.26 5.45
N LYS A 129 -11.72 -12.37 4.53
CA LYS A 129 -11.82 -12.59 3.08
C LYS A 129 -11.39 -11.34 2.31
N VAL A 130 -11.24 -11.47 0.99
CA VAL A 130 -11.11 -10.30 0.13
C VAL A 130 -12.46 -9.60 -0.01
N GLU A 131 -12.58 -8.42 0.58
CA GLU A 131 -13.81 -7.61 0.60
C GLU A 131 -14.02 -6.82 -0.68
N LYS A 132 -12.95 -6.24 -1.21
CA LYS A 132 -13.02 -5.41 -2.42
C LYS A 132 -11.69 -5.38 -3.16
N PHE A 133 -11.77 -5.48 -4.47
CA PHE A 133 -10.66 -5.30 -5.37
C PHE A 133 -10.86 -4.08 -6.27
N ILE A 134 -9.90 -3.18 -6.27
CA ILE A 134 -9.83 -2.01 -7.15
C ILE A 134 -8.65 -2.23 -8.10
N PRO A 135 -8.90 -2.48 -9.39
CA PRO A 135 -7.83 -2.76 -10.34
C PRO A 135 -6.90 -1.57 -10.53
N PRO A 136 -5.60 -1.81 -10.81
CA PRO A 136 -4.61 -0.75 -10.92
C PRO A 136 -4.87 0.14 -12.15
N LYS A 137 -4.99 1.45 -11.89
CA LYS A 137 -5.14 2.50 -12.90
C LYS A 137 -4.25 3.69 -12.57
N LYS A 138 -3.97 4.50 -13.57
CA LYS A 138 -3.25 5.78 -13.41
C LYS A 138 -4.19 6.92 -13.07
N GLY A 139 -3.60 7.95 -12.52
CA GLY A 139 -4.21 9.25 -12.40
C GLY A 139 -4.76 9.59 -11.02
N LYS A 140 -4.71 10.87 -10.72
CA LYS A 140 -5.08 11.42 -9.42
C LYS A 140 -6.54 11.11 -9.03
N SER A 141 -7.47 11.16 -9.99
CA SER A 141 -8.88 10.89 -9.72
C SER A 141 -9.11 9.45 -9.24
N HIS A 142 -8.32 8.50 -9.77
CA HIS A 142 -8.39 7.11 -9.33
C HIS A 142 -7.88 6.93 -7.90
N ILE A 143 -6.80 7.62 -7.53
CA ILE A 143 -6.28 7.61 -6.16
C ILE A 143 -7.27 8.22 -5.17
N LEU A 144 -7.85 9.36 -5.52
CA LEU A 144 -8.87 10.00 -4.69
C LEU A 144 -10.10 9.09 -4.49
N MET A 145 -10.46 8.31 -5.52
CA MET A 145 -11.51 7.30 -5.42
C MET A 145 -11.10 6.18 -4.44
N ILE A 146 -9.88 5.64 -4.52
CA ILE A 146 -9.37 4.64 -3.57
C ILE A 146 -9.43 5.16 -2.14
N ILE A 147 -8.95 6.39 -1.89
CA ILE A 147 -8.94 7.00 -0.56
C ILE A 147 -10.37 7.20 -0.04
N ARG A 148 -11.28 7.68 -0.89
CA ARG A 148 -12.70 7.83 -0.55
C ARG A 148 -13.33 6.50 -0.14
N GLU A 149 -13.07 5.46 -0.91
CA GLU A 149 -13.53 4.11 -0.61
C GLU A 149 -12.97 3.63 0.73
N LEU A 150 -11.68 3.81 0.97
CA LEU A 150 -11.02 3.38 2.21
C LEU A 150 -11.60 4.07 3.46
N ILE A 151 -11.90 5.38 3.38
CA ILE A 151 -12.52 6.14 4.48
C ILE A 151 -13.95 5.64 4.76
N GLY A 152 -14.73 5.41 3.70
CA GLY A 152 -16.14 5.04 3.80
C GLY A 152 -16.41 3.55 3.97
N PHE A 153 -15.40 2.70 3.80
CA PHE A 153 -15.58 1.25 3.74
C PHE A 153 -16.06 0.67 5.07
N LYS A 154 -17.06 -0.20 4.97
CA LYS A 154 -17.57 -1.01 6.07
C LYS A 154 -17.37 -2.47 5.67
N PRO A 155 -16.51 -3.21 6.37
CA PRO A 155 -16.30 -4.63 6.06
C PRO A 155 -17.53 -5.45 6.42
N GLU A 156 -17.73 -6.54 5.72
CA GLU A 156 -18.72 -7.56 6.06
C GLU A 156 -18.13 -8.59 7.03
N GLY A 157 -16.86 -8.96 6.83
CA GLY A 157 -16.11 -9.86 7.69
C GLY A 157 -15.69 -9.19 9.00
N ARG A 158 -15.53 -9.98 10.06
CA ARG A 158 -15.12 -9.50 11.38
C ARG A 158 -13.68 -9.88 11.72
N GLY A 159 -13.25 -11.08 11.33
CA GLY A 159 -11.89 -11.58 11.56
C GLY A 159 -10.87 -11.04 10.56
N THR A 160 -9.64 -11.50 10.69
CA THR A 160 -8.52 -11.15 9.81
C THR A 160 -7.88 -12.43 9.28
N SER A 161 -7.68 -12.52 7.95
CA SER A 161 -6.86 -13.53 7.31
C SER A 161 -5.80 -12.86 6.45
N LEU A 162 -4.54 -13.10 6.75
CA LEU A 162 -3.41 -12.56 5.98
C LEU A 162 -3.09 -13.41 4.76
N SER A 163 -3.47 -14.68 4.75
CA SER A 163 -3.22 -15.61 3.65
C SER A 163 -4.07 -15.30 2.42
N GLU A 164 -5.34 -14.99 2.60
CA GLU A 164 -6.32 -14.75 1.52
C GLU A 164 -5.94 -13.58 0.58
N PRO A 165 -5.62 -12.37 1.08
CA PRO A 165 -5.27 -11.26 0.20
C PRO A 165 -3.95 -11.50 -0.55
N LEU A 166 -3.01 -12.26 0.01
CA LEU A 166 -1.75 -12.61 -0.66
C LEU A 166 -1.99 -13.62 -1.78
N ARG A 167 -2.79 -14.66 -1.56
CA ARG A 167 -3.20 -15.62 -2.60
C ARG A 167 -3.96 -14.90 -3.72
N PHE A 168 -4.87 -14.02 -3.37
CA PHE A 168 -5.62 -13.22 -4.35
C PHE A 168 -4.69 -12.31 -5.16
N LEU A 169 -3.76 -11.60 -4.53
CA LEU A 169 -2.77 -10.77 -5.21
C LEU A 169 -1.96 -11.58 -6.24
N ALA A 170 -1.46 -12.75 -5.83
CA ALA A 170 -0.69 -13.64 -6.70
C ALA A 170 -1.52 -14.17 -7.89
N ALA A 171 -2.84 -14.31 -7.72
CA ALA A 171 -3.75 -14.75 -8.78
C ALA A 171 -4.10 -13.64 -9.79
N VAL A 172 -4.38 -12.41 -9.30
CA VAL A 172 -4.82 -11.30 -10.17
C VAL A 172 -3.69 -10.55 -10.84
N SER A 173 -2.49 -10.53 -10.24
CA SER A 173 -1.32 -9.79 -10.74
C SER A 173 -0.41 -10.71 -11.55
N LYS A 174 -0.53 -10.64 -12.89
CA LYS A 174 0.32 -11.43 -13.80
C LYS A 174 1.74 -10.87 -13.96
N LYS A 175 1.92 -9.57 -13.71
CA LYS A 175 3.21 -8.86 -13.80
C LYS A 175 3.77 -8.63 -12.42
N ARG A 176 5.09 -8.53 -12.31
CA ARG A 176 5.74 -8.14 -11.06
C ARG A 176 5.18 -6.80 -10.59
N THR A 177 4.74 -6.75 -9.35
CA THR A 177 4.02 -5.64 -8.75
C THR A 177 4.65 -5.34 -7.41
N THR A 178 4.78 -4.08 -7.05
CA THR A 178 5.15 -3.69 -5.69
C THR A 178 3.89 -3.65 -4.84
N ALA A 179 3.82 -4.48 -3.83
CA ALA A 179 2.66 -4.60 -2.96
C ALA A 179 2.99 -4.14 -1.53
N PHE A 180 2.15 -3.28 -0.98
CA PHE A 180 2.23 -2.84 0.41
C PHE A 180 1.09 -3.46 1.20
N LEU A 181 1.42 -4.36 2.13
CA LEU A 181 0.48 -4.97 3.06
C LEU A 181 0.40 -4.10 4.32
N LEU A 182 -0.75 -3.48 4.54
CA LEU A 182 -1.02 -2.59 5.67
C LEU A 182 -1.98 -3.28 6.63
N SER A 183 -1.49 -3.73 7.79
CA SER A 183 -2.25 -4.47 8.81
C SER A 183 -1.58 -4.31 10.18
N ASP A 184 -2.25 -4.71 11.26
CA ASP A 184 -1.61 -4.93 12.56
C ASP A 184 -0.91 -6.28 12.66
N PHE A 185 -1.10 -7.14 11.65
CA PHE A 185 -0.58 -8.51 11.57
C PHE A 185 -1.10 -9.42 12.71
N MET A 186 -2.28 -9.10 13.24
CA MET A 186 -3.00 -9.99 14.14
C MET A 186 -3.90 -10.88 13.28
N ASP A 187 -3.47 -12.11 13.06
CA ASP A 187 -4.20 -13.08 12.24
C ASP A 187 -5.13 -13.91 13.14
N SER A 188 -6.40 -13.96 12.79
CA SER A 188 -7.39 -14.78 13.47
C SER A 188 -7.35 -16.25 13.02
N GLU A 189 -6.67 -16.53 11.90
CA GLU A 189 -6.46 -17.89 11.46
C GLU A 189 -5.39 -18.58 12.31
N ALA A 190 -5.74 -19.71 12.92
CA ALA A 190 -4.83 -20.52 13.71
C ALA A 190 -3.70 -21.19 12.89
N ASP A 191 -3.68 -21.03 11.57
CA ASP A 191 -2.74 -21.68 10.67
C ASP A 191 -1.66 -20.72 10.14
N ALA A 192 -0.62 -20.53 10.95
CA ALA A 192 0.58 -19.80 10.53
C ALA A 192 1.22 -20.37 9.25
N THR A 193 1.00 -21.65 8.94
CA THR A 193 1.53 -22.35 7.76
C THR A 193 0.88 -21.80 6.48
N ALA A 194 -0.41 -21.54 6.51
CA ALA A 194 -1.13 -20.97 5.35
C ALA A 194 -0.63 -19.57 4.97
N PHE A 195 -0.35 -18.73 5.98
CA PHE A 195 0.24 -17.43 5.77
C PHE A 195 1.67 -17.52 5.23
N GLU A 196 2.50 -18.40 5.80
CA GLU A 196 3.89 -18.60 5.37
C GLU A 196 3.97 -19.06 3.90
N GLU A 197 3.13 -20.00 3.49
CA GLU A 197 3.03 -20.46 2.10
C GLU A 197 2.60 -19.33 1.15
N ALA A 198 1.53 -18.60 1.49
CA ALA A 198 1.06 -17.49 0.70
C ALA A 198 2.11 -16.38 0.57
N LEU A 199 2.85 -16.11 1.65
CA LEU A 199 3.93 -15.14 1.69
C LEU A 199 5.09 -15.56 0.77
N LYS A 200 5.52 -16.84 0.83
CA LYS A 200 6.57 -17.38 -0.05
C LYS A 200 6.20 -17.29 -1.52
N ILE A 201 4.97 -17.65 -1.88
CA ILE A 201 4.49 -17.60 -3.26
C ILE A 201 4.44 -16.15 -3.75
N THR A 202 3.90 -15.25 -2.94
CA THR A 202 3.70 -13.85 -3.31
C THR A 202 5.03 -13.10 -3.41
N SER A 203 5.94 -13.26 -2.44
CA SER A 203 7.26 -12.63 -2.45
C SER A 203 8.18 -13.15 -3.57
N GLY A 204 7.98 -14.37 -4.02
CA GLY A 204 8.68 -14.91 -5.20
C GLY A 204 8.25 -14.26 -6.53
N ARG A 205 7.05 -13.70 -6.59
CA ARG A 205 6.47 -13.09 -7.81
C ARG A 205 6.43 -11.57 -7.79
N HIS A 206 6.31 -10.99 -6.60
CA HIS A 206 6.06 -9.57 -6.36
C HIS A 206 7.04 -9.03 -5.33
N ASP A 207 7.22 -7.72 -5.31
CA ASP A 207 8.00 -7.03 -4.28
C ASP A 207 7.04 -6.66 -3.14
N LEU A 208 7.08 -7.44 -2.06
CA LEU A 208 6.15 -7.29 -0.93
C LEU A 208 6.80 -6.53 0.22
N VAL A 209 6.10 -5.51 0.71
CA VAL A 209 6.48 -4.72 1.89
C VAL A 209 5.35 -4.78 2.90
N GLY A 210 5.61 -5.31 4.09
CA GLY A 210 4.68 -5.27 5.22
C GLY A 210 4.86 -3.98 6.03
N ILE A 211 3.75 -3.32 6.32
CA ILE A 211 3.71 -2.13 7.19
C ILE A 211 2.78 -2.44 8.36
N ARG A 212 3.37 -2.64 9.53
CA ARG A 212 2.61 -2.90 10.75
C ARG A 212 2.08 -1.58 11.34
N VAL A 213 0.78 -1.52 11.55
CA VAL A 213 0.10 -0.39 12.21
C VAL A 213 -0.58 -0.93 13.47
N TYR A 214 -0.11 -0.49 14.62
CA TYR A 214 -0.63 -0.93 15.92
C TYR A 214 -0.80 0.27 16.86
N ASP A 215 -1.65 0.10 17.87
CA ASP A 215 -1.79 1.05 18.98
C ASP A 215 -1.00 0.53 20.20
N GLN A 216 -0.34 1.41 20.94
CA GLN A 216 0.41 1.02 22.13
C GLN A 216 -0.48 0.33 23.17
N ARG A 217 -1.76 0.71 23.24
CA ARG A 217 -2.74 0.13 24.16
C ARG A 217 -3.15 -1.31 23.81
N GLU A 218 -2.83 -1.78 22.61
CA GLU A 218 -2.98 -3.20 22.24
C GLU A 218 -1.84 -4.06 22.77
N GLN A 219 -0.73 -3.45 23.16
CA GLN A 219 0.44 -4.17 23.69
C GLN A 219 0.59 -4.01 25.20
N GLU A 220 0.10 -2.89 25.74
CA GLU A 220 0.27 -2.55 27.15
C GLU A 220 -1.06 -2.11 27.77
N LEU A 221 -1.54 -2.90 28.71
CA LEU A 221 -2.72 -2.54 29.49
C LEU A 221 -2.35 -1.47 30.53
N PRO A 222 -3.00 -0.28 30.52
CA PRO A 222 -2.71 0.77 31.49
C PRO A 222 -3.23 0.39 32.89
N ASP A 223 -2.54 0.86 33.93
CA ASP A 223 -2.99 0.72 35.32
C ASP A 223 -4.07 1.78 35.64
N VAL A 224 -5.33 1.41 35.42
CA VAL A 224 -6.49 2.31 35.58
C VAL A 224 -7.63 1.69 36.39
N GLY A 225 -7.36 0.56 37.04
CA GLY A 225 -8.37 -0.17 37.84
C GLY A 225 -9.15 -1.16 36.98
N ILE A 226 -10.42 -1.35 37.31
CA ILE A 226 -11.30 -2.28 36.62
C ILE A 226 -11.80 -1.65 35.32
N LEU A 227 -11.57 -2.34 34.18
CA LEU A 227 -12.10 -1.94 32.88
C LEU A 227 -12.84 -3.08 32.18
N GLU A 228 -13.76 -2.70 31.33
CA GLU A 228 -14.40 -3.58 30.37
C GLU A 228 -13.58 -3.57 29.07
N LEU A 229 -13.07 -4.72 28.69
CA LEU A 229 -12.42 -4.95 27.39
C LEU A 229 -13.43 -5.60 26.45
N GLU A 230 -13.50 -5.10 25.24
CA GLU A 230 -14.32 -5.69 24.17
C GLU A 230 -13.38 -6.16 23.06
N ASP A 231 -13.47 -7.43 22.71
CA ASP A 231 -12.77 -7.98 21.56
C ASP A 231 -13.40 -7.43 20.27
N ALA A 232 -12.60 -6.77 19.46
CA ALA A 232 -13.07 -6.10 18.25
C ALA A 232 -13.56 -7.06 17.15
N GLU A 233 -13.15 -8.32 17.18
CA GLU A 233 -13.51 -9.34 16.20
C GLU A 233 -14.73 -10.16 16.65
N THR A 234 -14.72 -10.63 17.90
CA THR A 234 -15.80 -11.47 18.44
C THR A 234 -16.93 -10.66 19.06
N GLY A 235 -16.62 -9.44 19.55
CA GLY A 235 -17.55 -8.62 20.33
C GLY A 235 -17.74 -9.10 21.76
N GLU A 236 -16.95 -10.07 22.21
CA GLU A 236 -16.97 -10.54 23.60
C GLU A 236 -16.47 -9.46 24.55
N ARG A 237 -17.12 -9.35 25.73
CA ARG A 237 -16.77 -8.38 26.76
C ARG A 237 -16.31 -9.07 28.00
N VAL A 238 -15.16 -8.66 28.51
CA VAL A 238 -14.56 -9.22 29.73
C VAL A 238 -14.17 -8.08 30.66
N TRP A 239 -14.54 -8.20 31.93
CA TRP A 239 -14.09 -7.29 32.99
C TRP A 239 -12.72 -7.72 33.51
N VAL A 240 -11.77 -6.81 33.48
CA VAL A 240 -10.38 -7.05 33.82
C VAL A 240 -9.91 -6.04 34.85
N ASP A 241 -9.25 -6.52 35.92
CA ASP A 241 -8.59 -5.64 36.89
C ASP A 241 -7.16 -5.33 36.42
N SER A 242 -7.01 -4.16 35.80
CA SER A 242 -5.73 -3.68 35.30
C SER A 242 -4.77 -3.19 36.38
N SER A 243 -5.21 -3.05 37.64
CA SER A 243 -4.30 -2.76 38.76
C SER A 243 -3.41 -3.96 39.06
N SER A 244 -3.85 -5.17 38.75
CA SER A 244 -3.09 -6.39 38.96
C SER A 244 -1.92 -6.48 37.96
N ARG A 245 -0.69 -6.49 38.49
CA ARG A 245 0.52 -6.66 37.66
C ARG A 245 0.50 -7.95 36.84
N ARG A 246 -0.02 -9.04 37.44
CA ARG A 246 -0.14 -10.35 36.78
C ARG A 246 -1.05 -10.27 35.54
N VAL A 247 -2.12 -9.49 35.63
CA VAL A 247 -3.06 -9.30 34.53
C VAL A 247 -2.41 -8.49 33.41
N ARG A 248 -1.67 -7.41 33.76
CA ARG A 248 -0.95 -6.61 32.76
C ARG A 248 0.18 -7.36 32.05
N GLU A 249 0.83 -8.31 32.76
CA GLU A 249 1.89 -9.15 32.18
C GLU A 249 1.33 -10.31 31.32
N ALA A 250 0.05 -10.65 31.49
CA ALA A 250 -0.62 -11.69 30.71
C ALA A 250 -1.36 -11.15 29.48
N TYR A 251 -1.57 -9.84 29.43
CA TYR A 251 -2.19 -9.13 28.31
C TYR A 251 -1.20 -8.95 27.16
#